data_564177ea90f7fa1418e92b324edc0597
#
_entry.id   564177ea90f7fa1418e92b324edc0597
#
_cell.length_a   1.000
_cell.length_b   1.000
_cell.length_c   1.000
_cell.angle_alpha   90.00
_cell.angle_beta   90.00
_cell.angle_gamma   90.00
#
_symmetry.space_group_name_H-M   'P 1'
#
loop_
_entity.id
_entity.type
_entity.pdbx_description
1 polymer ?
#
loop_
_entity_poly.entity_id
_entity_poly.type
_entity_poly.pdbx_seq_one_letter_code
_entity_poly.pdbx_strand_id
1 'polypeptide(L)' 'MAVANTTFLQYLGKYVSFTHDSSFEKYGVVNSVIFEADGSVQFSIGWDDFYDFAQVDKLKMLGEVLFYPE' A
#
# COMPACT_ATOMS: atom_id res chain seq x y z
N MET A 1 5.60 -18.93 14.54
CA MET A 1 4.30 -18.42 14.44
C MET A 1 4.26 -17.18 13.60
N ALA A 2 3.21 -17.06 12.94
CA ALA A 2 3.09 -15.97 12.03
C ALA A 2 2.91 -14.69 12.80
N VAL A 3 3.67 -13.74 12.45
CA VAL A 3 3.46 -12.41 12.97
C VAL A 3 2.35 -11.79 12.15
N ALA A 4 1.42 -11.20 12.84
CA ALA A 4 0.38 -10.51 12.13
C ALA A 4 1.02 -9.39 11.33
N ASN A 5 0.66 -9.31 10.07
CA ASN A 5 1.17 -8.27 9.22
C ASN A 5 0.33 -7.01 9.35
N THR A 6 -0.16 -6.78 10.55
CA THR A 6 -1.02 -5.64 10.77
C THR A 6 -0.31 -4.31 10.59
N THR A 7 1.04 -4.34 10.59
CA THR A 7 1.78 -3.12 10.34
C THR A 7 1.45 -2.55 8.97
N PHE A 8 1.07 -3.39 8.04
CA PHE A 8 0.72 -2.89 6.71
C PHE A 8 -0.61 -2.17 6.70
N LEU A 9 -1.44 -2.41 7.70
CA LEU A 9 -2.70 -1.71 7.78
C LEU A 9 -2.52 -0.22 8.03
N GLN A 10 -1.38 0.17 8.54
CA GLN A 10 -1.14 1.59 8.77
C GLN A 10 -1.14 2.39 7.48
N TYR A 11 -0.93 1.71 6.36
CA TYR A 11 -0.93 2.41 5.08
C TYR A 11 -2.32 2.65 4.54
N LEU A 12 -3.30 1.93 5.05
CA LEU A 12 -4.66 2.06 4.53
C LEU A 12 -5.17 3.47 4.77
N GLY A 13 -5.60 4.11 3.71
CA GLY A 13 -6.08 5.49 3.79
C GLY A 13 -4.99 6.53 3.75
N LYS A 14 -3.74 6.12 3.56
CA LYS A 14 -2.63 7.05 3.55
C LYS A 14 -2.16 7.30 2.14
N TYR A 15 -1.60 8.48 1.94
CA TYR A 15 -1.02 8.84 0.66
C TYR A 15 0.44 8.38 0.67
N VAL A 16 0.80 7.58 -0.32
CA VAL A 16 2.13 6.99 -0.36
C VAL A 16 2.77 7.21 -1.72
N SER A 17 4.08 7.05 -1.76
CA SER A 17 4.81 6.96 -3.01
C SER A 17 5.70 5.73 -2.95
N PHE A 18 5.95 5.15 -4.11
CA PHE A 18 6.81 3.97 -4.20
C PHE A 18 7.24 3.82 -5.65
N THR A 19 8.24 2.96 -5.86
CA THR A 19 8.63 2.59 -7.22
C THR A 19 8.34 1.12 -7.42
N HIS A 20 7.95 0.82 -8.65
CA HIS A 20 7.67 -0.54 -9.05
C HIS A 20 8.40 -0.77 -10.36
N ASP A 21 9.12 -1.87 -10.44
CA ASP A 21 9.95 -2.20 -11.60
C ASP A 21 11.08 -1.22 -11.80
N SER A 22 11.45 -0.51 -10.78
CA SER A 22 12.59 0.39 -10.79
C SER A 22 12.50 1.47 -11.83
N SER A 23 11.33 1.72 -12.35
CA SER A 23 11.20 2.65 -13.45
C SER A 23 10.55 3.95 -13.06
N PHE A 24 9.36 3.86 -12.56
CA PHE A 24 8.57 5.06 -12.32
C PHE A 24 8.10 5.11 -10.90
N GLU A 25 8.10 6.30 -10.38
CA GLU A 25 7.55 6.52 -9.07
C GLU A 25 6.04 6.65 -9.20
N LYS A 26 5.34 5.98 -8.33
CA LYS A 26 3.89 6.01 -8.31
C LYS A 26 3.42 6.63 -7.02
N TYR A 27 2.28 7.27 -7.09
CA TYR A 27 1.69 7.95 -5.94
C TYR A 27 0.23 7.59 -5.84
N GLY A 28 -0.28 7.56 -4.65
CA GLY A 28 -1.71 7.37 -4.50
C GLY A 28 -2.08 7.07 -3.07
N VAL A 29 -3.38 7.05 -2.85
CA VAL A 29 -3.93 6.69 -1.56
C VAL A 29 -4.17 5.20 -1.55
N VAL A 30 -3.65 4.52 -0.53
CA VAL A 30 -3.87 3.09 -0.38
C VAL A 30 -5.33 2.89 0.00
N ASN A 31 -6.08 2.31 -0.90
CA ASN A 31 -7.51 2.10 -0.66
C ASN A 31 -7.86 0.67 -0.31
N SER A 32 -6.91 -0.23 -0.42
CA SER A 32 -7.14 -1.63 -0.09
C SER A 32 -5.85 -2.28 0.34
N VAL A 33 -5.92 -3.14 1.30
CA VAL A 33 -4.80 -3.98 1.72
C VAL A 33 -5.35 -5.39 1.82
N ILE A 34 -4.70 -6.32 1.14
CA ILE A 34 -5.16 -7.71 1.07
C ILE A 34 -4.08 -8.61 1.64
N PHE A 35 -4.48 -9.47 2.55
CA PHE A 35 -3.61 -10.47 3.12
C PHE A 35 -3.90 -11.80 2.46
N GLU A 36 -2.86 -12.37 1.88
CA GLU A 36 -2.99 -13.64 1.16
C GLU A 36 -2.68 -14.80 2.09
N ALA A 37 -3.21 -15.94 1.73
CA ALA A 37 -3.02 -17.14 2.55
C ALA A 37 -1.55 -17.55 2.64
N ASP A 38 -0.76 -17.21 1.63
CA ASP A 38 0.66 -17.55 1.62
C ASP A 38 1.52 -16.57 2.40
N GLY A 39 0.90 -15.59 3.02
CA GLY A 39 1.63 -14.63 3.83
C GLY A 39 1.98 -13.35 3.11
N SER A 40 1.74 -13.27 1.83
CA SER A 40 2.01 -12.03 1.11
C SER A 40 0.93 -11.02 1.42
N VAL A 41 1.30 -9.75 1.29
CA VAL A 41 0.38 -8.66 1.54
C VAL A 41 0.46 -7.73 0.35
N GLN A 42 -0.70 -7.38 -0.18
CA GLN A 42 -0.79 -6.54 -1.35
C GLN A 42 -1.60 -5.31 -1.05
N PHE A 43 -1.40 -4.28 -1.83
CA PHE A 43 -2.16 -3.06 -1.67
C PHE A 43 -2.52 -2.50 -3.03
N SER A 44 -3.49 -1.63 -3.05
CA SER A 44 -3.95 -0.99 -4.27
C SER A 44 -4.06 0.50 -4.03
N ILE A 45 -3.70 1.26 -5.06
CA ILE A 45 -3.90 2.70 -5.05
C ILE A 45 -4.84 3.03 -6.20
N GLY A 46 -6.03 3.41 -5.88
CA GLY A 46 -7.00 3.73 -6.92
C GLY A 46 -7.65 2.50 -7.53
N TRP A 47 -7.75 2.47 -8.84
CA TRP A 47 -8.45 1.40 -9.56
C TRP A 47 -7.50 0.35 -10.08
N ASP A 48 -6.22 0.57 -9.89
CA ASP A 48 -5.22 -0.18 -10.61
C ASP A 48 -4.95 -1.52 -9.99
N ASP A 49 -3.92 -2.13 -10.51
CA ASP A 49 -3.48 -3.42 -10.07
C ASP A 49 -3.06 -3.38 -8.62
N PHE A 50 -2.99 -4.54 -8.04
CA PHE A 50 -2.47 -4.69 -6.70
C PHE A 50 -0.98 -4.83 -6.76
N TYR A 51 -0.31 -4.23 -5.79
CA TYR A 51 1.15 -4.29 -5.67
C TYR A 51 1.49 -5.03 -4.40
N ASP A 52 2.51 -5.87 -4.50
CA ASP A 52 2.99 -6.61 -3.34
C ASP A 52 3.96 -5.73 -2.56
N PHE A 53 3.71 -5.57 -1.27
CA PHE A 53 4.57 -4.74 -0.43
C PHE A 53 6.03 -5.19 -0.50
N ALA A 54 6.26 -6.48 -0.73
CA ALA A 54 7.62 -6.99 -0.80
C ALA A 54 8.32 -6.68 -2.12
N GLN A 55 7.56 -6.25 -3.11
CA GLN A 55 8.12 -6.03 -4.45
C GLN A 55 8.25 -4.59 -4.83
N VAL A 56 7.73 -3.69 -4.02
CA VAL A 56 7.88 -2.28 -4.30
C VAL A 56 9.06 -1.75 -3.53
N ASP A 57 9.68 -0.72 -4.08
CA ASP A 57 10.83 -0.09 -3.47
C ASP A 57 10.49 1.31 -3.02
N LYS A 58 11.23 1.78 -2.04
CA LYS A 58 11.16 3.18 -1.61
C LYS A 58 9.76 3.59 -1.23
N LEU A 59 9.05 2.68 -0.61
CA LEU A 59 7.70 3.00 -0.14
C LEU A 59 7.80 4.01 0.98
N LYS A 60 7.12 5.13 0.78
CA LYS A 60 7.12 6.20 1.77
C LYS A 60 5.70 6.64 2.02
N MET A 61 5.39 6.88 3.27
CA MET A 61 4.12 7.46 3.64
C MET A 61 4.26 8.96 3.60
N LEU A 62 3.53 9.59 2.69
CA LEU A 62 3.63 11.03 2.49
C LEU A 62 2.70 11.82 3.39
N GLY A 63 1.68 11.15 3.90
CA GLY A 63 0.78 11.82 4.81
C GLY A 63 -0.54 11.13 4.88
N GLU A 64 -1.37 11.63 5.76
CA GLU A 64 -2.72 11.11 5.89
C GLU A 64 -3.63 11.88 4.96
N VAL A 65 -4.56 11.16 4.39
CA VAL A 65 -5.61 11.78 3.61
C VAL A 65 -6.82 11.88 4.50
N LEU A 66 -7.30 13.07 4.65
CA LEU A 66 -8.49 13.29 5.45
C LEU A 66 -9.67 13.34 4.51
N PHE A 67 -10.63 12.50 4.79
CA PHE A 67 -11.84 12.46 4.00
C PHE A 67 -12.93 13.16 4.76
N TYR A 68 -13.54 14.12 4.10
CA TYR A 68 -14.63 14.85 4.71
C TYR A 68 -15.90 14.46 3.97
N PRO A 69 -16.77 13.73 4.63
CA PRO A 69 -18.02 13.40 3.98
C PRO A 69 -18.80 14.65 3.67
N GLU A 70 -19.40 14.66 2.56
CA GLU A 70 -20.12 15.83 2.10
C GLU A 70 -21.55 15.84 2.58
#